data_7cc7cdc1e6ce542731103549d28cffa6
#
_entry.id   7cc7cdc1e6ce542731103549d28cffa6
#
_cell.length_a   1.000
_cell.length_b   1.000
_cell.length_c   1.000
_cell.angle_alpha   90.00
_cell.angle_beta   90.00
_cell.angle_gamma   90.00
#
_symmetry.space_group_name_H-M   'P 1'
#
loop_
_entity.id
_entity.type
_entity.pdbx_description
1 polymer ?
#
loop_
_entity_poly.entity_id
_entity_poly.type
_entity_poly.pdbx_seq_one_letter_code
_entity_poly.pdbx_strand_id
1 'polypeptide(L)'
;LLLHIVARGRIGRSAEGELVDRYVKRLSWPVRITELPDTGGKLPLVEGQTRIVMLDERGELMPSLALAERLGRWRDDGVREARFMIGAADGFDAAERARADVLLSFGRATWPHMLARAMLAEQLYRATSILANHPYHREG
;
A
#
# COMPACT_ATOMS: atom_id res chain seq x y z
N LEU A 1 -1.13 -2.29 -14.19
CA LEU A 1 -1.07 -1.37 -13.04
C LEU A 1 0.09 -1.74 -12.12
N LEU A 2 1.05 -0.84 -11.95
CA LEU A 2 2.17 -1.01 -11.02
C LEU A 2 1.69 -0.72 -9.60
N LEU A 3 1.96 -1.65 -8.68
CA LEU A 3 1.75 -1.44 -7.25
C LEU A 3 3.07 -0.95 -6.66
N HIS A 4 3.10 0.30 -6.23
CA HIS A 4 4.32 0.93 -5.73
C HIS A 4 4.16 1.27 -4.24
N ILE A 5 4.95 0.60 -3.40
CA ILE A 5 4.98 0.90 -1.97
C ILE A 5 6.12 1.88 -1.73
N VAL A 6 5.79 3.07 -1.27
CA VAL A 6 6.76 4.11 -0.91
C VAL A 6 6.69 4.29 0.60
N ALA A 7 7.71 3.83 1.30
CA ALA A 7 7.68 3.74 2.75
C ALA A 7 8.90 4.40 3.38
N ARG A 8 8.68 5.09 4.50
CA ARG A 8 9.77 5.68 5.26
C ARG A 8 10.35 4.65 6.20
N GLY A 9 11.67 4.69 6.31
CA GLY A 9 12.43 3.77 7.15
C GLY A 9 12.90 2.54 6.41
N ARG A 10 13.90 1.89 6.99
CA ARG A 10 14.52 0.68 6.44
C ARG A 10 14.00 -0.54 7.19
N ILE A 11 13.35 -1.46 6.49
CA ILE A 11 12.79 -2.65 7.11
C ILE A 11 13.86 -3.73 7.38
N GLY A 12 14.88 -3.81 6.51
CA GLY A 12 16.01 -4.69 6.69
C GLY A 12 15.64 -6.16 6.89
N ARG A 13 16.49 -6.87 7.62
CA ARG A 13 16.24 -8.27 7.99
C ARG A 13 15.47 -8.32 9.31
N SER A 14 14.17 -8.27 9.21
CA SER A 14 13.26 -8.30 10.34
C SER A 14 12.12 -9.26 10.04
N ALA A 15 11.36 -9.62 11.08
CA ALA A 15 10.17 -10.45 10.89
C ALA A 15 9.19 -9.79 9.92
N GLU A 16 9.00 -8.48 10.03
CA GLU A 16 8.13 -7.71 9.12
C GLU A 16 8.67 -7.74 7.69
N GLY A 17 9.99 -7.61 7.51
CA GLY A 17 10.63 -7.70 6.20
C GLY A 17 10.44 -9.05 5.54
N GLU A 18 10.51 -10.13 6.32
CA GLU A 18 10.24 -11.48 5.82
C GLU A 18 8.79 -11.63 5.34
N LEU A 19 7.85 -11.05 6.07
CA LEU A 19 6.44 -11.05 5.67
C LEU A 19 6.21 -10.28 4.38
N VAL A 20 6.82 -9.09 4.26
CA VAL A 20 6.74 -8.29 3.03
C VAL A 20 7.26 -9.11 1.85
N ASP A 21 8.44 -9.71 1.99
CA ASP A 21 9.03 -10.52 0.92
C ASP A 21 8.14 -11.70 0.53
N ARG A 22 7.54 -12.35 1.52
CA ARG A 22 6.65 -13.49 1.28
C ARG A 22 5.49 -13.10 0.37
N TYR A 23 4.81 -12.00 0.67
CA TYR A 23 3.63 -11.61 -0.09
C TYR A 23 4.00 -10.96 -1.42
N VAL A 24 5.05 -10.17 -1.47
CA VAL A 24 5.53 -9.56 -2.72
C VAL A 24 5.91 -10.63 -3.75
N LYS A 25 6.57 -11.71 -3.32
CA LYS A 25 6.94 -12.81 -4.21
C LYS A 25 5.72 -13.53 -4.82
N ARG A 26 4.58 -13.49 -4.14
CA ARG A 26 3.35 -14.13 -4.60
C ARG A 26 2.52 -13.25 -5.52
N LEU A 27 2.81 -11.95 -5.54
CA LEU A 27 2.07 -11.00 -6.39
C LEU A 27 2.37 -11.25 -7.86
N SER A 28 1.30 -11.39 -8.65
CA SER A 28 1.40 -11.53 -10.11
C SER A 28 1.43 -10.17 -10.82
N TRP A 29 1.02 -9.11 -10.14
CA TRP A 29 1.09 -7.75 -10.68
C TRP A 29 2.48 -7.16 -10.46
N PRO A 30 2.93 -6.24 -11.34
CA PRO A 30 4.21 -5.56 -11.12
C PRO A 30 4.24 -4.84 -9.77
N VAL A 31 5.32 -4.99 -9.03
CA VAL A 31 5.50 -4.38 -7.70
C VAL A 31 6.84 -3.68 -7.65
N ARG A 32 6.86 -2.52 -7.02
CA ARG A 32 8.08 -1.80 -6.68
C ARG A 32 7.99 -1.33 -5.23
N ILE A 33 9.11 -1.41 -4.52
CA ILE A 33 9.22 -0.88 -3.17
C ILE A 33 10.33 0.15 -3.16
N THR A 34 10.01 1.35 -2.68
CA THR A 34 10.99 2.42 -2.47
C THR A 34 11.01 2.77 -1.00
N GLU A 35 12.19 2.68 -0.39
CA GLU A 35 12.37 3.12 0.99
C GLU A 35 12.96 4.53 1.01
N LEU A 36 12.37 5.40 1.83
CA LEU A 36 12.83 6.77 2.04
C LEU A 36 13.40 6.90 3.44
N PRO A 37 14.29 7.89 3.69
CA PRO A 37 14.69 8.21 5.06
C PRO A 37 13.48 8.56 5.93
N ASP A 38 13.65 8.51 7.24
CA ASP A 38 12.57 8.89 8.18
C ASP A 38 12.07 10.30 7.94
N THR A 39 12.95 11.20 7.53
CA THR A 39 12.61 12.57 7.14
C THR A 39 13.32 12.93 5.85
N GLY A 40 12.66 13.76 5.03
CA GLY A 40 13.25 14.24 3.77
C GLY A 40 13.33 13.17 2.71
N GLY A 41 14.40 13.22 1.91
CA GLY A 41 14.57 12.32 0.77
C GLY A 41 13.76 12.76 -0.44
N LYS A 42 14.05 12.13 -1.57
CA LYS A 42 13.41 12.47 -2.84
C LYS A 42 12.34 11.44 -3.18
N LEU A 43 11.11 11.90 -3.32
CA LEU A 43 10.02 11.05 -3.77
C LEU A 43 10.27 10.60 -5.22
N PRO A 44 9.92 9.35 -5.56
CA PRO A 44 9.96 8.90 -6.95
C PRO A 44 9.09 9.80 -7.83
N LEU A 45 9.55 10.04 -9.05
CA LEU A 45 8.79 10.83 -10.02
C LEU A 45 7.47 10.17 -10.32
N VAL A 46 6.44 10.99 -10.54
CA VAL A 46 5.13 10.53 -10.99
C VAL A 46 5.14 10.54 -12.52
N GLU A 47 4.95 9.37 -13.11
CA GLU A 47 4.88 9.21 -14.56
C GLU A 47 3.50 8.67 -14.95
N GLY A 48 2.81 9.41 -15.82
CA GLY A 48 1.49 9.00 -16.25
C GLY A 48 0.43 9.10 -15.16
N GLN A 49 -0.68 8.43 -15.36
CA GLN A 49 -1.77 8.44 -14.38
C GLN A 49 -1.37 7.64 -13.14
N THR A 50 -1.32 8.32 -12.02
CA THR A 50 -0.97 7.73 -10.74
C THR A 50 -2.04 8.06 -9.72
N ARG A 51 -2.42 7.06 -8.92
CA ARG A 51 -3.30 7.25 -7.77
C ARG A 51 -2.47 7.10 -6.51
N ILE A 52 -2.61 8.06 -5.62
CA ILE A 52 -1.85 8.08 -4.36
C ILE A 52 -2.78 7.64 -3.23
N VAL A 53 -2.39 6.57 -2.56
CA VAL A 53 -3.06 6.03 -1.38
C VAL A 53 -2.12 6.22 -0.20
N MET A 54 -2.55 6.94 0.82
CA MET A 54 -1.76 7.09 2.05
C MET A 54 -2.39 6.27 3.17
N LEU A 55 -1.57 5.52 3.88
CA LEU A 55 -2.03 4.81 5.08
C LEU A 55 -2.13 5.80 6.22
N ASP A 56 -3.34 5.92 6.78
CA ASP A 56 -3.64 6.84 7.87
C ASP A 56 -4.75 6.23 8.72
N GLU A 57 -4.55 6.17 10.04
CA GLU A 57 -5.55 5.58 10.94
C GLU A 57 -6.89 6.31 10.93
N ARG A 58 -6.89 7.57 10.46
CA ARG A 58 -8.12 8.38 10.30
C ARG A 58 -8.73 8.28 8.92
N GLY A 59 -8.18 7.44 8.06
CA GLY A 59 -8.67 7.26 6.71
C GLY A 59 -9.91 6.39 6.59
N GLU A 60 -10.25 6.08 5.36
CA GLU A 60 -11.37 5.20 5.03
C GLU A 60 -11.06 3.77 5.47
N LEU A 61 -12.01 3.15 6.20
CA LEU A 61 -11.95 1.73 6.54
C LEU A 61 -12.41 0.94 5.31
N MET A 62 -11.46 0.33 4.63
CA MET A 62 -11.74 -0.33 3.36
C MET A 62 -11.60 -1.85 3.53
N PRO A 63 -12.71 -2.60 3.44
CA PRO A 63 -12.63 -4.06 3.41
C PRO A 63 -11.81 -4.56 2.22
N SER A 64 -11.27 -5.76 2.32
CA SER A 64 -10.42 -6.33 1.27
C SER A 64 -11.12 -6.38 -0.10
N LEU A 65 -12.42 -6.70 -0.12
CA LEU A 65 -13.20 -6.69 -1.36
C LEU A 65 -13.27 -5.30 -1.97
N ALA A 66 -13.42 -4.25 -1.15
CA ALA A 66 -13.46 -2.87 -1.63
C ALA A 66 -12.11 -2.44 -2.20
N LEU A 67 -11.02 -2.84 -1.56
CA LEU A 67 -9.68 -2.58 -2.09
C LEU A 67 -9.49 -3.27 -3.44
N ALA A 68 -9.92 -4.52 -3.55
CA ALA A 68 -9.85 -5.27 -4.81
C ALA A 68 -10.65 -4.55 -5.91
N GLU A 69 -11.87 -4.10 -5.62
CA GLU A 69 -12.69 -3.37 -6.59
C GLU A 69 -12.00 -2.08 -7.03
N ARG A 70 -11.40 -1.34 -6.09
CA ARG A 70 -10.69 -0.11 -6.40
C ARG A 70 -9.51 -0.35 -7.33
N LEU A 71 -8.69 -1.36 -7.03
CA LEU A 71 -7.55 -1.72 -7.87
C LEU A 71 -7.99 -2.20 -9.25
N GLY A 72 -9.04 -3.00 -9.31
CA GLY A 72 -9.60 -3.47 -10.57
C GLY A 72 -10.10 -2.32 -11.44
N ARG A 73 -10.77 -1.35 -10.84
CA ARG A 73 -11.27 -0.16 -11.55
C ARG A 73 -10.11 0.67 -12.09
N TRP A 74 -9.09 0.93 -11.27
CA TRP A 74 -7.93 1.70 -11.71
C TRP A 74 -7.19 1.00 -12.84
N ARG A 75 -7.03 -0.34 -12.75
CA ARG A 75 -6.45 -1.11 -13.85
C ARG A 75 -7.25 -0.93 -15.15
N ASP A 76 -8.56 -1.06 -15.06
CA ASP A 76 -9.43 -0.98 -16.23
C ASP A 76 -9.50 0.44 -16.80
N ASP A 77 -9.32 1.46 -15.96
CA ASP A 77 -9.29 2.87 -16.37
C ASP A 77 -7.92 3.30 -16.93
N GLY A 78 -6.96 2.39 -16.98
CA GLY A 78 -5.63 2.70 -17.54
C GLY A 78 -4.71 3.44 -16.59
N VAL A 79 -4.97 3.42 -15.29
CA VAL A 79 -4.06 3.98 -14.29
C VAL A 79 -2.74 3.19 -14.35
N ARG A 80 -1.62 3.92 -14.44
CA ARG A 80 -0.31 3.32 -14.57
C ARG A 80 0.25 2.82 -13.27
N GLU A 81 0.06 3.58 -12.19
CA GLU A 81 0.64 3.29 -10.89
C GLU A 81 -0.35 3.59 -9.77
N ALA A 82 -0.49 2.65 -8.84
CA ALA A 82 -1.12 2.88 -7.55
C ALA A 82 0.01 2.96 -6.52
N ARG A 83 0.21 4.16 -5.98
CA ARG A 83 1.32 4.44 -5.06
C ARG A 83 0.80 4.45 -3.64
N PHE A 84 1.25 3.49 -2.85
CA PHE A 84 0.86 3.34 -1.45
C PHE A 84 1.96 3.91 -0.58
N MET A 85 1.64 4.98 0.14
CA MET A 85 2.60 5.70 0.97
C MET A 85 2.42 5.37 2.43
N ILE A 86 3.51 5.00 3.07
CA ILE A 86 3.56 4.69 4.50
C ILE A 86 4.54 5.68 5.15
N GLY A 87 4.03 6.46 6.08
CA GLY A 87 4.84 7.44 6.80
C GLY A 87 5.71 6.81 7.89
N ALA A 88 6.56 7.63 8.50
CA ALA A 88 7.28 7.26 9.70
C ALA A 88 6.33 7.26 10.91
N ALA A 89 6.86 7.07 12.12
CA ALA A 89 6.07 6.95 13.34
C ALA A 89 5.09 8.12 13.56
N ASP A 90 5.44 9.32 13.10
CA ASP A 90 4.59 10.51 13.24
C ASP A 90 3.49 10.61 12.17
N GLY A 91 3.49 9.71 11.18
CA GLY A 91 2.53 9.73 10.09
C GLY A 91 2.79 10.85 9.10
N PHE A 92 1.72 11.32 8.45
CA PHE A 92 1.76 12.39 7.46
C PHE A 92 1.17 13.69 8.03
N ASP A 93 1.70 14.83 7.59
CA ASP A 93 1.13 16.13 7.93
C ASP A 93 -0.12 16.43 7.06
N ALA A 94 -0.80 17.54 7.37
CA ALA A 94 -2.02 17.92 6.66
C ALA A 94 -1.78 18.20 5.17
N ALA A 95 -0.64 18.80 4.83
CA ALA A 95 -0.30 19.12 3.44
C ALA A 95 -0.05 17.83 2.64
N GLU A 96 0.64 16.87 3.23
CA GLU A 96 0.86 15.56 2.60
C GLU A 96 -0.45 14.82 2.39
N ARG A 97 -1.31 14.76 3.43
CA ARG A 97 -2.61 14.10 3.33
C ARG A 97 -3.50 14.71 2.25
N ALA A 98 -3.42 16.01 2.04
CA ALA A 98 -4.21 16.69 1.02
C ALA A 98 -3.87 16.24 -0.42
N ARG A 99 -2.70 15.64 -0.63
CA ARG A 99 -2.27 15.13 -1.94
C ARG A 99 -2.76 13.73 -2.24
N ALA A 100 -3.33 13.04 -1.25
CA ALA A 100 -3.78 11.66 -1.45
C ALA A 100 -5.11 11.62 -2.19
N ASP A 101 -5.23 10.68 -3.11
CA ASP A 101 -6.52 10.35 -3.72
C ASP A 101 -7.37 9.54 -2.73
N VAL A 102 -6.72 8.73 -1.90
CA VAL A 102 -7.38 7.91 -0.88
C VAL A 102 -6.53 7.92 0.38
N LEU A 103 -7.17 8.13 1.52
CA LEU A 103 -6.57 7.84 2.82
C LEU A 103 -7.13 6.50 3.27
N LEU A 104 -6.24 5.52 3.45
CA LEU A 104 -6.62 4.14 3.77
C LEU A 104 -6.27 3.82 5.22
N SER A 105 -7.25 3.35 5.97
CA SER A 105 -7.06 2.94 7.36
C SER A 105 -7.18 1.43 7.51
N PHE A 106 -6.29 0.86 8.32
CA PHE A 106 -6.40 -0.54 8.79
C PHE A 106 -7.05 -0.62 10.18
N GLY A 107 -7.82 0.37 10.53
CA GLY A 107 -8.48 0.47 11.82
C GLY A 107 -8.04 1.70 12.59
N ARG A 108 -8.72 1.97 13.70
CA ARG A 108 -8.45 3.18 14.51
C ARG A 108 -7.32 2.98 15.52
N ALA A 109 -6.85 1.75 15.68
CA ALA A 109 -5.67 1.50 16.50
C ALA A 109 -4.42 2.00 15.78
N THR A 110 -3.43 2.41 16.55
CA THR A 110 -2.14 2.80 16.00
C THR A 110 -1.29 1.56 15.76
N TRP A 111 -0.82 1.39 14.54
CA TRP A 111 0.05 0.27 14.17
C TRP A 111 1.48 0.74 13.98
N PRO A 112 2.49 -0.04 14.42
CA PRO A 112 3.87 0.24 14.04
C PRO A 112 3.99 0.29 12.51
N HIS A 113 4.70 1.29 11.99
CA HIS A 113 4.75 1.49 10.53
C HIS A 113 5.39 0.32 9.76
N MET A 114 6.32 -0.42 10.37
CA MET A 114 6.89 -1.61 9.73
C MET A 114 5.89 -2.76 9.66
N LEU A 115 5.07 -2.93 10.70
CA LEU A 115 3.99 -3.92 10.68
C LEU A 115 2.92 -3.52 9.67
N ALA A 116 2.58 -2.24 9.59
CA ALA A 116 1.62 -1.74 8.60
C ALA A 116 2.10 -2.03 7.17
N ARG A 117 3.42 -1.97 6.91
CA ARG A 117 3.98 -2.32 5.60
C ARG A 117 3.71 -3.80 5.27
N ALA A 118 3.92 -4.69 6.24
CA ALA A 118 3.63 -6.11 6.05
C ALA A 118 2.13 -6.35 5.82
N MET A 119 1.28 -5.66 6.58
CA MET A 119 -0.17 -5.74 6.42
C MET A 119 -0.61 -5.26 5.04
N LEU A 120 -0.01 -4.19 4.55
CA LEU A 120 -0.29 -3.68 3.21
C LEU A 120 0.11 -4.71 2.14
N ALA A 121 1.30 -5.29 2.23
CA ALA A 121 1.76 -6.29 1.27
C ALA A 121 0.78 -7.47 1.23
N GLU A 122 0.31 -7.93 2.38
CA GLU A 122 -0.69 -8.99 2.47
C GLU A 122 -2.00 -8.58 1.80
N GLN A 123 -2.49 -7.38 2.07
CA GLN A 123 -3.74 -6.90 1.49
C GLN A 123 -3.64 -6.72 -0.04
N LEU A 124 -2.50 -6.30 -0.55
CA LEU A 124 -2.30 -6.21 -1.99
C LEU A 124 -2.30 -7.59 -2.64
N TYR A 125 -1.66 -8.57 -2.02
CA TYR A 125 -1.73 -9.96 -2.49
C TYR A 125 -3.17 -10.47 -2.44
N ARG A 126 -3.88 -10.23 -1.33
CA ARG A 126 -5.27 -10.64 -1.17
C ARG A 126 -6.17 -10.01 -2.22
N ALA A 127 -6.06 -8.71 -2.45
CA ALA A 127 -6.87 -8.00 -3.43
C ALA A 127 -6.64 -8.51 -4.85
N THR A 128 -5.40 -8.71 -5.25
CA THR A 128 -5.10 -9.25 -6.59
C THR A 128 -5.54 -10.70 -6.72
N SER A 129 -5.49 -11.47 -5.63
CA SER A 129 -6.03 -12.84 -5.59
C SER A 129 -7.55 -12.85 -5.83
N ILE A 130 -8.27 -11.92 -5.20
CA ILE A 130 -9.72 -11.77 -5.42
C ILE A 130 -10.00 -11.50 -6.89
N LEU A 131 -9.28 -10.57 -7.50
CA LEU A 131 -9.47 -10.21 -8.90
C LEU A 131 -9.14 -11.36 -9.87
N ALA A 132 -8.26 -12.27 -9.47
CA ALA A 132 -7.89 -13.44 -10.26
C ALA A 132 -8.75 -14.67 -9.94
N ASN A 133 -9.75 -14.54 -9.09
CA ASN A 133 -10.58 -15.66 -8.61
C ASN A 133 -9.76 -16.75 -7.91
N HIS A 134 -8.63 -16.38 -7.31
CA HIS A 134 -7.81 -17.31 -6.54
C HIS A 134 -8.44 -17.53 -5.17
N PRO A 135 -8.41 -18.77 -4.61
CA PRO A 135 -9.12 -19.09 -3.36
C PRO A 135 -8.47 -18.58 -2.09
N TYR A 136 -7.46 -17.73 -2.16
CA TYR A 136 -6.76 -17.21 -0.98
C TYR A 136 -7.69 -16.47 -0.02
N HIS A 137 -8.55 -15.58 -0.54
CA HIS A 137 -9.43 -14.77 0.29
C HIS A 137 -10.65 -15.57 0.73
N ARG A 138 -10.92 -15.52 2.05
CA ARG A 138 -12.15 -16.05 2.63
C ARG A 138 -12.70 -15.04 3.61
N GLU A 139 -14.01 -14.80 3.54
CA GLU A 139 -14.68 -13.93 4.49
C GLU A 139 -15.17 -14.75 5.70
N GLY A 140 -15.09 -14.16 6.84
CA GLY A 140 -15.51 -14.75 8.10
C GLY A 140 -14.40 -15.39 8.85
#